data_a44e08fc1b9b3b1b83f8ccb48e93d226
#
_entry.id   a44e08fc1b9b3b1b83f8ccb48e93d226
#
_cell.length_a   1.000
_cell.length_b   1.000
_cell.length_c   1.000
_cell.angle_alpha   90.00
_cell.angle_beta   90.00
_cell.angle_gamma   90.00
#
_symmetry.space_group_name_H-M   'P 1'
#
loop_
_entity.id
_entity.type
_entity.pdbx_description
1 polymer ?
#
loop_
_entity_poly.entity_id
_entity_poly.type
_entity_poly.pdbx_seq_one_letter_code
_entity_poly.pdbx_strand_id
1 'polypeptide(L)'
;MYRSHNCGELNASNINTEVTLAGWVQKSRDKGFMNWVDLRDRYGITQLIFDEVRTDKTVFELAKTLGREFVIQVKGTVIEREAKNKNIPTGDIEILVTELTILNAALTPPFTIEDETDGGEDIRMKYRYLDIRRNPVKNSLLFRHKVAMEVRKYLSDLDFCEVETPYLIKSTPEGARDFVVPSRMNEGQFYALPQSPQTFKQLLMVGGMDKYFQIVKCFRDEDLRADRQPEFTQIDCEMAFVEQEDILNVFEGLTRHLLKEIKGIEVAKFPRITYDYAMKTYGNDKPDIRFGMEFGELNEFAQHKDFPVFNAAELVVGIAVPGAGNYTRKEIDALIDWIKRPQVGASGMVYTKCNDDGTYKSSVDKFYDQDDLGQWAKITGAKPGDMIFVLSGPANKTRAQLSALRMELATRLGLRKPEEFAPLWVVDFPLLELDEESGRYHAMHHPFTSPKPEDMQLLETEPGKVRANAYDMVLNGNEIGGGSIRIHDKATQQLMFKYLGFTEEEAKAQFGFLMDAFQFGAPPHGGLAFGLDRLVAILGGQETIRDFIAFPKNNSGRDVMIDAPATIDDAQLKELHIKVDLV
;
A
#
# COMPACT_ATOMS: atom_id res chain seq x y z
N MET A 1 -19.36 35.32 -10.00
CA MET A 1 -18.50 34.33 -9.27
C MET A 1 -19.04 34.22 -7.86
N TYR A 2 -19.16 33.01 -7.28
CA TYR A 2 -19.76 32.83 -5.94
C TYR A 2 -18.86 33.27 -4.78
N ARG A 3 -17.58 33.49 -4.99
CA ARG A 3 -16.63 33.96 -3.99
C ARG A 3 -15.48 34.75 -4.60
N SER A 4 -15.02 35.77 -3.85
CA SER A 4 -13.81 36.54 -4.17
C SER A 4 -12.56 35.91 -3.55
N HIS A 5 -12.72 35.24 -2.38
CA HIS A 5 -11.68 34.60 -1.59
C HIS A 5 -12.14 33.25 -1.09
N ASN A 6 -11.21 32.34 -0.74
CA ASN A 6 -11.53 31.12 -0.02
C ASN A 6 -11.50 31.32 1.51
N CYS A 7 -12.02 30.33 2.26
CA CYS A 7 -12.14 30.44 3.71
C CYS A 7 -10.82 30.22 4.49
N GLY A 8 -9.69 30.08 3.82
CA GLY A 8 -8.38 29.82 4.45
C GLY A 8 -7.32 30.88 4.17
N GLU A 9 -7.60 31.89 3.33
CA GLU A 9 -6.54 32.80 2.84
C GLU A 9 -6.56 34.19 3.46
N LEU A 10 -7.67 34.62 4.05
CA LEU A 10 -7.81 35.95 4.65
C LEU A 10 -6.99 36.09 5.92
N ASN A 11 -6.39 37.25 6.12
CA ASN A 11 -5.58 37.57 7.28
C ASN A 11 -5.67 39.06 7.65
N ALA A 12 -4.91 39.52 8.64
CA ALA A 12 -4.95 40.89 9.12
C ALA A 12 -4.69 41.97 8.06
N SER A 13 -3.98 41.65 6.97
CA SER A 13 -3.75 42.61 5.87
C SER A 13 -5.02 42.90 5.04
N ASN A 14 -6.04 42.06 5.18
CA ASN A 14 -7.32 42.22 4.48
C ASN A 14 -8.37 43.04 5.27
N ILE A 15 -8.05 43.50 6.50
CA ILE A 15 -8.98 44.30 7.32
C ILE A 15 -9.47 45.51 6.54
N ASN A 16 -10.78 45.81 6.65
CA ASN A 16 -11.52 46.84 5.93
C ASN A 16 -11.75 46.55 4.44
N THR A 17 -11.42 45.34 3.93
CA THR A 17 -11.81 44.95 2.56
C THR A 17 -13.16 44.27 2.54
N GLU A 18 -13.94 44.52 1.50
CA GLU A 18 -15.18 43.82 1.24
C GLU A 18 -14.89 42.52 0.51
N VAL A 19 -15.44 41.40 1.01
CA VAL A 19 -15.22 40.05 0.47
C VAL A 19 -16.54 39.31 0.28
N THR A 20 -16.53 38.37 -0.67
CA THR A 20 -17.60 37.38 -0.84
C THR A 20 -17.03 36.00 -0.59
N LEU A 21 -17.61 35.26 0.37
CA LEU A 21 -17.25 33.88 0.70
C LEU A 21 -18.42 32.94 0.40
N ALA A 22 -18.12 31.69 0.07
CA ALA A 22 -19.11 30.62 -0.03
C ALA A 22 -18.53 29.30 0.47
N GLY A 23 -19.34 28.57 1.23
CA GLY A 23 -18.90 27.32 1.86
C GLY A 23 -20.00 26.66 2.65
N TRP A 24 -19.61 25.73 3.49
CA TRP A 24 -20.49 24.99 4.40
C TRP A 24 -20.45 25.57 5.81
N VAL A 25 -21.62 25.72 6.44
CA VAL A 25 -21.74 26.07 7.86
C VAL A 25 -21.26 24.90 8.71
N GLN A 26 -20.07 25.01 9.30
CA GLN A 26 -19.58 23.99 10.21
C GLN A 26 -20.22 24.08 11.58
N LYS A 27 -20.35 25.31 12.13
CA LYS A 27 -20.91 25.57 13.44
C LYS A 27 -21.58 26.93 13.47
N SER A 28 -22.75 27.01 14.13
CA SER A 28 -23.45 28.27 14.43
C SER A 28 -23.60 28.41 15.92
N ARG A 29 -23.37 29.62 16.46
CA ARG A 29 -23.44 29.96 17.88
C ARG A 29 -24.25 31.22 18.05
N ASP A 30 -25.56 31.05 18.22
CA ASP A 30 -26.52 32.14 18.48
C ASP A 30 -26.53 32.50 19.99
N LYS A 31 -26.34 33.79 20.30
CA LYS A 31 -26.43 34.37 21.67
C LYS A 31 -27.52 35.42 21.76
N GLY A 32 -28.49 35.43 20.85
CA GLY A 32 -29.60 36.35 20.80
C GLY A 32 -29.29 37.65 20.07
N PHE A 33 -28.34 38.42 20.52
CA PHE A 33 -27.89 39.70 19.92
C PHE A 33 -26.68 39.55 18.96
N MET A 34 -26.04 38.40 18.98
CA MET A 34 -24.91 38.07 18.14
C MET A 34 -25.00 36.61 17.69
N ASN A 35 -24.73 36.35 16.42
CA ASN A 35 -24.57 35.00 15.91
C ASN A 35 -23.21 34.87 15.23
N TRP A 36 -22.41 33.88 15.66
CA TRP A 36 -21.15 33.52 15.05
C TRP A 36 -21.30 32.24 14.27
N VAL A 37 -20.85 32.26 13.00
CA VAL A 37 -20.90 31.10 12.13
C VAL A 37 -19.50 30.80 11.62
N ASP A 38 -19.04 29.56 11.83
CA ASP A 38 -17.81 29.07 11.23
C ASP A 38 -18.14 28.56 9.84
N LEU A 39 -17.69 29.27 8.80
CA LEU A 39 -17.84 28.92 7.39
C LEU A 39 -16.60 28.16 6.94
N ARG A 40 -16.80 26.96 6.41
CA ARG A 40 -15.72 26.06 5.96
C ARG A 40 -15.78 25.84 4.45
N ASP A 41 -14.62 25.80 3.84
CA ASP A 41 -14.43 25.24 2.50
C ASP A 41 -13.25 24.25 2.48
N ARG A 42 -12.75 23.89 1.28
CA ARG A 42 -11.57 23.03 1.14
C ARG A 42 -10.31 23.60 1.78
N TYR A 43 -10.18 24.92 1.82
CA TYR A 43 -8.95 25.64 2.15
C TYR A 43 -8.86 26.00 3.63
N GLY A 44 -9.99 26.11 4.32
CA GLY A 44 -9.99 26.42 5.73
C GLY A 44 -11.34 26.81 6.28
N ILE A 45 -11.29 27.55 7.39
CA ILE A 45 -12.46 28.04 8.14
C ILE A 45 -12.29 29.53 8.36
N THR A 46 -13.35 30.31 8.08
CA THR A 46 -13.42 31.74 8.44
C THR A 46 -14.64 31.97 9.33
N GLN A 47 -14.48 32.70 10.44
CA GLN A 47 -15.61 33.09 11.27
C GLN A 47 -16.38 34.24 10.64
N LEU A 48 -17.68 34.08 10.59
CA LEU A 48 -18.64 35.11 10.23
C LEU A 48 -19.27 35.64 11.50
N ILE A 49 -19.57 36.93 11.52
CA ILE A 49 -20.31 37.58 12.62
C ILE A 49 -21.55 38.30 12.07
N PHE A 50 -22.68 38.01 12.67
CA PHE A 50 -23.95 38.69 12.48
C PHE A 50 -24.27 39.42 13.78
N ASP A 51 -24.35 40.75 13.72
CA ASP A 51 -24.52 41.65 14.86
C ASP A 51 -25.88 42.33 14.72
N GLU A 52 -26.74 42.20 15.71
CA GLU A 52 -28.10 42.77 15.68
C GLU A 52 -28.16 44.26 15.38
N VAL A 53 -27.08 45.02 15.72
CA VAL A 53 -27.01 46.47 15.52
C VAL A 53 -26.39 46.83 14.15
N ARG A 54 -25.40 46.03 13.69
CA ARG A 54 -24.61 46.36 12.51
C ARG A 54 -25.02 45.60 11.23
N THR A 55 -25.72 44.47 11.39
CA THR A 55 -26.22 43.64 10.28
C THR A 55 -27.69 44.00 10.01
N ASP A 56 -28.08 44.07 8.71
CA ASP A 56 -29.51 44.25 8.37
C ASP A 56 -30.40 43.22 9.09
N LYS A 57 -31.55 43.69 9.60
CA LYS A 57 -32.46 42.85 10.39
C LYS A 57 -32.89 41.58 9.64
N THR A 58 -33.13 41.66 8.34
CA THR A 58 -33.53 40.51 7.51
C THR A 58 -32.42 39.49 7.43
N VAL A 59 -31.19 39.94 7.24
CA VAL A 59 -29.98 39.11 7.19
C VAL A 59 -29.72 38.49 8.55
N PHE A 60 -29.86 39.24 9.64
CA PHE A 60 -29.68 38.76 11.00
C PHE A 60 -30.69 37.66 11.37
N GLU A 61 -31.98 37.86 11.08
CA GLU A 61 -32.99 36.83 11.33
C GLU A 61 -32.79 35.59 10.46
N LEU A 62 -32.36 35.75 9.18
CA LEU A 62 -32.04 34.65 8.33
C LEU A 62 -30.86 33.84 8.88
N ALA A 63 -29.84 34.48 9.45
CA ALA A 63 -28.69 33.82 10.03
C ALA A 63 -29.03 32.90 11.21
N LYS A 64 -30.11 33.18 11.95
CA LYS A 64 -30.59 32.30 13.06
C LYS A 64 -31.14 30.96 12.55
N THR A 65 -31.51 30.87 11.26
CA THR A 65 -32.05 29.65 10.66
C THR A 65 -30.95 28.70 10.13
N LEU A 66 -29.68 29.12 10.20
CA LEU A 66 -28.57 28.35 9.64
C LEU A 66 -28.30 27.08 10.44
N GLY A 67 -28.47 25.95 9.79
CA GLY A 67 -28.10 24.63 10.29
C GLY A 67 -26.68 24.19 9.87
N ARG A 68 -26.17 23.16 10.56
CA ARG A 68 -24.91 22.53 10.15
C ARG A 68 -24.96 22.05 8.70
N GLU A 69 -23.84 22.21 7.99
CA GLU A 69 -23.63 21.80 6.59
C GLU A 69 -24.53 22.53 5.57
N PHE A 70 -25.28 23.56 5.96
CA PHE A 70 -25.92 24.44 4.98
C PHE A 70 -24.86 25.06 4.08
N VAL A 71 -25.11 25.11 2.78
CA VAL A 71 -24.27 25.81 1.83
C VAL A 71 -24.73 27.24 1.72
N ILE A 72 -23.88 28.19 2.07
CA ILE A 72 -24.20 29.60 2.07
C ILE A 72 -23.20 30.43 1.28
N GLN A 73 -23.67 31.57 0.80
CA GLN A 73 -22.84 32.67 0.31
C GLN A 73 -23.04 33.87 1.19
N VAL A 74 -21.97 34.53 1.57
CA VAL A 74 -21.99 35.76 2.34
C VAL A 74 -21.15 36.84 1.67
N LYS A 75 -21.60 38.10 1.79
CA LYS A 75 -20.80 39.27 1.49
C LYS A 75 -20.63 40.06 2.79
N GLY A 76 -19.47 40.63 3.01
CA GLY A 76 -19.21 41.36 4.23
C GLY A 76 -17.82 41.99 4.25
N THR A 77 -17.57 42.72 5.32
CA THR A 77 -16.28 43.40 5.53
C THR A 77 -15.40 42.59 6.48
N VAL A 78 -14.15 42.42 6.13
CA VAL A 78 -13.15 41.82 7.00
C VAL A 78 -12.86 42.78 8.17
N ILE A 79 -13.05 42.30 9.39
CA ILE A 79 -12.75 43.04 10.62
C ILE A 79 -11.77 42.26 11.50
N GLU A 80 -11.10 42.95 12.42
CA GLU A 80 -10.25 42.32 13.42
C GLU A 80 -11.13 41.55 14.41
N ARG A 81 -10.74 40.31 14.73
CA ARG A 81 -11.42 39.47 15.66
C ARG A 81 -11.05 39.85 17.10
N GLU A 82 -12.04 40.08 17.96
CA GLU A 82 -11.80 40.41 19.38
C GLU A 82 -11.14 39.27 20.14
N ALA A 83 -11.65 38.05 19.99
CA ALA A 83 -11.11 36.84 20.61
C ALA A 83 -10.31 36.03 19.56
N LYS A 84 -9.04 36.35 19.37
CA LYS A 84 -8.17 35.70 18.39
C LYS A 84 -8.06 34.20 18.61
N ASN A 85 -8.11 33.43 17.52
CA ASN A 85 -7.98 31.96 17.53
C ASN A 85 -6.72 31.52 16.79
N LYS A 86 -5.68 31.16 17.55
CA LYS A 86 -4.40 30.71 16.99
C LYS A 86 -4.43 29.34 16.31
N ASN A 87 -5.54 28.59 16.42
CA ASN A 87 -5.67 27.24 15.88
C ASN A 87 -6.10 27.21 14.41
N ILE A 88 -6.49 28.37 13.83
CA ILE A 88 -6.86 28.48 12.42
C ILE A 88 -6.10 29.63 11.76
N PRO A 89 -5.70 29.53 10.48
CA PRO A 89 -4.94 30.58 9.79
C PRO A 89 -5.65 31.93 9.75
N THR A 90 -6.96 31.95 9.66
CA THR A 90 -7.80 33.16 9.61
C THR A 90 -8.23 33.66 11.00
N GLY A 91 -7.63 33.15 12.06
CA GLY A 91 -8.09 33.35 13.43
C GLY A 91 -7.90 34.76 14.01
N ASP A 92 -7.18 35.65 13.31
CA ASP A 92 -7.02 37.07 13.67
C ASP A 92 -8.15 37.94 13.12
N ILE A 93 -8.98 37.42 12.19
CA ILE A 93 -10.04 38.18 11.53
C ILE A 93 -11.38 37.45 11.60
N GLU A 94 -12.44 38.20 11.37
CA GLU A 94 -13.79 37.69 11.13
C GLU A 94 -14.50 38.56 10.09
N ILE A 95 -15.61 38.07 9.55
CA ILE A 95 -16.35 38.81 8.52
C ILE A 95 -17.62 39.36 9.14
N LEU A 96 -17.74 40.69 9.18
CA LEU A 96 -19.00 41.34 9.49
C LEU A 96 -19.91 41.24 8.26
N VAL A 97 -20.94 40.40 8.34
CA VAL A 97 -21.77 40.06 7.19
C VAL A 97 -22.82 41.14 6.93
N THR A 98 -22.88 41.54 5.64
CA THR A 98 -23.88 42.49 5.13
C THR A 98 -24.97 41.83 4.29
N GLU A 99 -24.60 40.73 3.56
CA GLU A 99 -25.54 39.97 2.74
C GLU A 99 -25.38 38.47 3.02
N LEU A 100 -26.48 37.74 3.06
CA LEU A 100 -26.52 36.30 3.25
C LEU A 100 -27.47 35.66 2.25
N THR A 101 -27.00 34.64 1.53
CA THR A 101 -27.84 33.79 0.68
C THR A 101 -27.65 32.33 1.09
N ILE A 102 -28.72 31.62 1.37
CA ILE A 102 -28.71 30.17 1.53
C ILE A 102 -28.77 29.57 0.13
N LEU A 103 -27.67 28.99 -0.32
CA LEU A 103 -27.57 28.34 -1.63
C LEU A 103 -28.23 26.95 -1.60
N ASN A 104 -28.07 26.23 -0.47
CA ASN A 104 -28.72 24.95 -0.27
C ASN A 104 -28.81 24.63 1.23
N ALA A 105 -29.97 24.26 1.68
CA ALA A 105 -30.15 23.75 3.04
C ALA A 105 -29.74 22.28 3.13
N ALA A 106 -29.27 21.85 4.31
CA ALA A 106 -28.84 20.49 4.55
C ALA A 106 -29.67 19.85 5.66
N LEU A 107 -29.85 18.53 5.56
CA LEU A 107 -30.29 17.73 6.70
C LEU A 107 -29.16 17.60 7.70
N THR A 108 -29.51 17.25 8.95
CA THR A 108 -28.48 16.91 9.96
C THR A 108 -27.65 15.73 9.47
N PRO A 109 -26.31 15.88 9.38
CA PRO A 109 -25.45 14.78 8.96
C PRO A 109 -25.57 13.55 9.86
N PRO A 110 -25.39 12.34 9.31
CA PRO A 110 -25.50 11.09 10.10
C PRO A 110 -24.34 10.88 11.08
N PHE A 111 -23.30 11.70 11.01
CA PHE A 111 -22.15 11.75 11.93
C PHE A 111 -21.55 13.16 11.95
N THR A 112 -20.74 13.44 12.95
CA THR A 112 -20.08 14.75 13.12
C THR A 112 -18.95 14.92 12.08
N ILE A 113 -19.02 16.00 11.28
CA ILE A 113 -18.03 16.34 10.25
C ILE A 113 -16.94 17.20 10.89
N GLU A 114 -16.12 16.59 11.74
CA GLU A 114 -14.98 17.17 12.44
C GLU A 114 -13.80 16.18 12.38
N ASP A 115 -12.60 16.59 12.78
CA ASP A 115 -11.40 15.73 12.69
C ASP A 115 -11.57 14.47 13.53
N GLU A 116 -12.10 14.60 14.75
CA GLU A 116 -12.63 13.49 15.52
C GLU A 116 -14.14 13.37 15.25
N THR A 117 -14.61 12.17 14.98
CA THR A 117 -16.00 11.89 14.63
C THR A 117 -16.58 10.75 15.47
N ASP A 118 -17.88 10.80 15.70
CA ASP A 118 -18.67 9.72 16.29
C ASP A 118 -19.13 8.67 15.26
N GLY A 119 -18.82 8.89 13.97
CA GLY A 119 -19.12 7.96 12.87
C GLY A 119 -18.21 6.75 12.81
N GLY A 120 -18.75 5.54 12.94
CA GLY A 120 -18.05 4.30 12.64
C GLY A 120 -17.69 4.16 11.18
N GLU A 121 -16.81 3.20 10.83
CA GLU A 121 -16.30 3.00 9.46
C GLU A 121 -17.44 2.78 8.45
N ASP A 122 -18.41 1.93 8.77
CA ASP A 122 -19.52 1.59 7.87
C ASP A 122 -20.36 2.81 7.47
N ILE A 123 -20.73 3.65 8.44
CA ILE A 123 -21.52 4.85 8.15
C ILE A 123 -20.71 5.90 7.39
N ARG A 124 -19.41 6.02 7.67
CA ARG A 124 -18.50 6.91 6.94
C ARG A 124 -18.29 6.43 5.50
N MET A 125 -18.22 5.13 5.25
CA MET A 125 -18.15 4.58 3.91
C MET A 125 -19.45 4.80 3.14
N LYS A 126 -20.62 4.63 3.79
CA LYS A 126 -21.92 4.88 3.16
C LYS A 126 -22.12 6.35 2.76
N TYR A 127 -21.64 7.26 3.58
CA TYR A 127 -21.71 8.70 3.33
C TYR A 127 -20.32 9.29 3.06
N ARG A 128 -19.53 8.59 2.24
CA ARG A 128 -18.13 8.93 1.99
C ARG A 128 -17.93 10.37 1.53
N TYR A 129 -18.84 10.93 0.77
CA TYR A 129 -18.83 12.33 0.35
C TYR A 129 -18.92 13.33 1.52
N LEU A 130 -19.49 12.94 2.66
CA LEU A 130 -19.43 13.72 3.90
C LEU A 130 -18.11 13.50 4.65
N ASP A 131 -17.62 12.27 4.69
CA ASP A 131 -16.35 11.93 5.33
C ASP A 131 -15.16 12.64 4.66
N ILE A 132 -15.19 12.82 3.33
CA ILE A 132 -14.20 13.60 2.58
C ILE A 132 -14.13 15.08 3.03
N ARG A 133 -15.18 15.64 3.61
CA ARG A 133 -15.16 17.00 4.16
C ARG A 133 -14.29 17.12 5.42
N ARG A 134 -14.02 16.03 6.12
CA ARG A 134 -13.15 15.98 7.29
C ARG A 134 -11.69 16.12 6.90
N ASN A 135 -10.90 16.87 7.68
CA ASN A 135 -9.49 17.09 7.38
C ASN A 135 -8.67 15.81 7.24
N PRO A 136 -8.81 14.76 8.08
CA PRO A 136 -8.01 13.55 7.93
C PRO A 136 -8.12 12.93 6.54
N VAL A 137 -9.35 12.72 6.04
CA VAL A 137 -9.58 12.12 4.71
C VAL A 137 -9.22 13.09 3.59
N LYS A 138 -9.67 14.35 3.69
CA LYS A 138 -9.33 15.39 2.72
C LYS A 138 -7.82 15.54 2.53
N ASN A 139 -7.08 15.61 3.64
CA ASN A 139 -5.63 15.78 3.59
C ASN A 139 -4.93 14.55 3.02
N SER A 140 -5.43 13.34 3.28
CA SER A 140 -4.93 12.11 2.66
C SER A 140 -5.10 12.13 1.13
N LEU A 141 -6.24 12.60 0.63
CA LEU A 141 -6.47 12.74 -0.82
C LEU A 141 -5.58 13.82 -1.45
N LEU A 142 -5.38 14.96 -0.77
CA LEU A 142 -4.47 16.01 -1.22
C LEU A 142 -3.01 15.54 -1.19
N PHE A 143 -2.64 14.76 -0.18
CA PHE A 143 -1.32 14.15 -0.08
C PHE A 143 -1.07 13.17 -1.23
N ARG A 144 -2.04 12.30 -1.55
CA ARG A 144 -1.98 11.41 -2.72
C ARG A 144 -1.76 12.20 -4.02
N HIS A 145 -2.52 13.29 -4.20
CA HIS A 145 -2.35 14.16 -5.36
C HIS A 145 -0.92 14.71 -5.44
N LYS A 146 -0.37 15.21 -4.33
CA LYS A 146 1.00 15.74 -4.28
C LYS A 146 2.02 14.68 -4.68
N VAL A 147 1.91 13.46 -4.13
CA VAL A 147 2.80 12.34 -4.49
C VAL A 147 2.72 12.02 -5.98
N ALA A 148 1.49 11.92 -6.54
CA ALA A 148 1.30 11.63 -7.95
C ALA A 148 1.89 12.71 -8.87
N MET A 149 1.83 13.98 -8.48
CA MET A 149 2.43 15.08 -9.23
C MET A 149 3.95 15.04 -9.19
N GLU A 150 4.56 14.72 -8.05
CA GLU A 150 6.02 14.56 -7.96
C GLU A 150 6.53 13.36 -8.77
N VAL A 151 5.78 12.26 -8.80
CA VAL A 151 6.08 11.11 -9.68
C VAL A 151 6.10 11.53 -11.15
N ARG A 152 5.05 12.24 -11.61
CA ARG A 152 4.97 12.71 -12.99
C ARG A 152 6.12 13.65 -13.34
N LYS A 153 6.43 14.58 -12.44
CA LYS A 153 7.55 15.50 -12.63
C LYS A 153 8.87 14.76 -12.78
N TYR A 154 9.20 13.88 -11.84
CA TYR A 154 10.45 13.14 -11.85
C TYR A 154 10.62 12.28 -13.12
N LEU A 155 9.57 11.52 -13.49
CA LEU A 155 9.64 10.66 -14.68
C LEU A 155 9.70 11.48 -15.98
N SER A 156 8.93 12.56 -16.08
CA SER A 156 8.97 13.44 -17.25
C SER A 156 10.31 14.15 -17.40
N ASP A 157 10.96 14.54 -16.31
CA ASP A 157 12.31 15.14 -16.31
C ASP A 157 13.39 14.14 -16.79
N LEU A 158 13.08 12.84 -16.78
CA LEU A 158 13.91 11.75 -17.32
C LEU A 158 13.46 11.27 -18.72
N ASP A 159 12.65 12.04 -19.42
CA ASP A 159 12.12 11.75 -20.77
C ASP A 159 11.18 10.52 -20.82
N PHE A 160 10.52 10.15 -19.72
CA PHE A 160 9.44 9.19 -19.78
C PHE A 160 8.18 9.83 -20.37
N CYS A 161 7.52 9.12 -21.28
CA CYS A 161 6.25 9.51 -21.88
C CYS A 161 5.08 8.84 -21.12
N GLU A 162 4.12 9.63 -20.64
CA GLU A 162 2.88 9.10 -20.07
C GLU A 162 1.94 8.68 -21.21
N VAL A 163 1.69 7.36 -21.34
CA VAL A 163 0.85 6.80 -22.42
C VAL A 163 -0.26 5.96 -21.80
N GLU A 164 -1.51 6.26 -22.16
CA GLU A 164 -2.67 5.48 -21.74
C GLU A 164 -2.78 4.17 -22.53
N THR A 165 -3.09 3.08 -21.81
CA THR A 165 -3.36 1.77 -22.39
C THR A 165 -4.82 1.37 -22.21
N PRO A 166 -5.38 0.46 -23.04
CA PRO A 166 -6.79 0.06 -22.95
C PRO A 166 -7.15 -0.62 -21.63
N TYR A 167 -8.37 -0.37 -21.15
CA TYR A 167 -8.99 -1.13 -20.05
C TYR A 167 -9.84 -2.31 -20.54
N LEU A 168 -10.41 -2.24 -21.73
CA LEU A 168 -11.16 -3.34 -22.34
C LEU A 168 -10.19 -4.17 -23.18
N ILE A 169 -9.65 -5.23 -22.58
CA ILE A 169 -8.63 -6.07 -23.19
C ILE A 169 -9.09 -7.53 -23.29
N LYS A 170 -8.27 -8.36 -23.88
CA LYS A 170 -8.43 -9.81 -23.85
C LYS A 170 -8.00 -10.34 -22.48
N SER A 171 -8.69 -11.37 -21.96
CA SER A 171 -8.26 -12.08 -20.76
C SER A 171 -6.84 -12.65 -20.94
N THR A 172 -5.94 -12.21 -20.08
CA THR A 172 -4.53 -12.65 -19.99
C THR A 172 -4.18 -12.80 -18.51
N PRO A 173 -4.62 -13.90 -17.86
CA PRO A 173 -4.46 -14.05 -16.41
C PRO A 173 -2.98 -14.01 -16.00
N GLU A 174 -2.68 -13.16 -15.01
CA GLU A 174 -1.34 -12.89 -14.48
C GLU A 174 -1.24 -13.34 -13.01
N GLY A 175 -1.91 -14.43 -12.63
CA GLY A 175 -1.91 -14.98 -11.28
C GLY A 175 -3.19 -14.74 -10.48
N ALA A 176 -3.94 -13.66 -10.75
CA ALA A 176 -5.27 -13.40 -10.18
C ALA A 176 -6.38 -13.79 -11.18
N ARG A 177 -7.65 -13.78 -10.72
CA ARG A 177 -8.79 -13.86 -11.62
C ARG A 177 -9.08 -12.50 -12.24
N ASP A 178 -9.54 -12.51 -13.50
CA ASP A 178 -9.94 -11.31 -14.21
C ASP A 178 -11.38 -10.93 -13.89
N PHE A 179 -11.65 -9.64 -13.78
CA PHE A 179 -13.00 -9.11 -13.95
C PHE A 179 -13.35 -9.10 -15.45
N VAL A 180 -14.49 -9.65 -15.81
CA VAL A 180 -14.93 -9.75 -17.20
C VAL A 180 -16.13 -8.87 -17.50
N VAL A 181 -16.15 -8.30 -18.71
CA VAL A 181 -17.19 -7.40 -19.20
C VAL A 181 -17.78 -7.99 -20.50
N PRO A 182 -19.08 -8.34 -20.55
CA PRO A 182 -19.67 -8.91 -21.75
C PRO A 182 -19.72 -7.89 -22.91
N SER A 183 -19.51 -8.37 -24.14
CA SER A 183 -19.59 -7.55 -25.35
C SER A 183 -20.97 -7.67 -25.99
N ARG A 184 -21.72 -6.58 -26.06
CA ARG A 184 -22.98 -6.54 -26.79
C ARG A 184 -22.83 -6.72 -28.30
N MET A 185 -21.71 -6.23 -28.86
CA MET A 185 -21.46 -6.29 -30.30
C MET A 185 -20.93 -7.65 -30.79
N ASN A 186 -20.39 -8.44 -29.88
CA ASN A 186 -19.82 -9.75 -30.20
C ASN A 186 -20.42 -10.78 -29.24
N GLU A 187 -21.48 -11.44 -29.69
CA GLU A 187 -22.25 -12.41 -28.88
C GLU A 187 -21.34 -13.50 -28.31
N GLY A 188 -21.50 -13.80 -27.01
CA GLY A 188 -20.73 -14.81 -26.32
C GLY A 188 -19.25 -14.47 -26.07
N GLN A 189 -18.82 -13.26 -26.41
CA GLN A 189 -17.45 -12.79 -26.15
C GLN A 189 -17.41 -11.77 -25.01
N PHE A 190 -16.27 -11.72 -24.33
CA PHE A 190 -16.04 -10.88 -23.16
C PHE A 190 -14.73 -10.11 -23.31
N TYR A 191 -14.74 -8.88 -22.86
CA TYR A 191 -13.53 -8.18 -22.48
C TYR A 191 -13.14 -8.55 -21.05
N ALA A 192 -11.86 -8.42 -20.72
CA ALA A 192 -11.36 -8.45 -19.34
C ALA A 192 -10.85 -7.08 -18.95
N LEU A 193 -10.91 -6.76 -17.64
CA LEU A 193 -10.23 -5.60 -17.10
C LEU A 193 -8.77 -5.97 -16.75
N PRO A 194 -7.77 -5.12 -17.07
CA PRO A 194 -6.37 -5.48 -16.95
C PRO A 194 -5.92 -5.62 -15.49
N GLN A 195 -5.20 -6.68 -15.19
CA GLN A 195 -4.50 -6.85 -13.91
C GLN A 195 -3.28 -5.94 -13.81
N SER A 196 -2.67 -5.66 -14.95
CA SER A 196 -1.61 -4.66 -15.19
C SER A 196 -1.55 -4.33 -16.68
N PRO A 197 -0.91 -3.25 -17.12
CA PRO A 197 -0.70 -2.95 -18.54
C PRO A 197 0.49 -3.72 -19.14
N GLN A 198 0.90 -4.87 -18.58
CA GLN A 198 2.14 -5.58 -18.91
C GLN A 198 2.34 -5.83 -20.40
N THR A 199 1.34 -6.38 -21.08
CA THR A 199 1.46 -6.69 -22.51
C THR A 199 1.55 -5.43 -23.37
N PHE A 200 0.82 -4.39 -23.02
CA PHE A 200 0.81 -3.13 -23.78
C PHE A 200 2.10 -2.33 -23.61
N LYS A 201 2.66 -2.27 -22.40
CA LYS A 201 3.94 -1.58 -22.20
C LYS A 201 5.09 -2.27 -22.94
N GLN A 202 5.10 -3.60 -23.03
CA GLN A 202 6.05 -4.32 -23.87
C GLN A 202 5.85 -4.02 -25.36
N LEU A 203 4.60 -3.92 -25.83
CA LEU A 203 4.29 -3.49 -27.20
C LEU A 203 4.73 -2.04 -27.48
N LEU A 204 4.67 -1.15 -26.49
CA LEU A 204 5.19 0.21 -26.61
C LEU A 204 6.72 0.23 -26.78
N MET A 205 7.44 -0.71 -26.12
CA MET A 205 8.89 -0.86 -26.33
C MET A 205 9.19 -1.36 -27.75
N VAL A 206 8.44 -2.34 -28.25
CA VAL A 206 8.53 -2.77 -29.67
C VAL A 206 8.16 -1.62 -30.62
N GLY A 207 7.21 -0.77 -30.23
CA GLY A 207 6.80 0.42 -30.96
C GLY A 207 7.79 1.59 -30.90
N GLY A 208 8.90 1.47 -30.18
CA GLY A 208 9.97 2.48 -30.13
C GLY A 208 9.69 3.66 -29.17
N MET A 209 8.86 3.48 -28.15
CA MET A 209 8.59 4.54 -27.16
C MET A 209 9.73 4.73 -26.13
N ASP A 210 10.72 3.87 -26.11
CA ASP A 210 11.92 3.85 -25.26
C ASP A 210 11.67 3.94 -23.75
N LYS A 211 10.91 4.94 -23.28
CA LYS A 211 10.60 5.15 -21.87
C LYS A 211 9.13 5.49 -21.71
N TYR A 212 8.40 4.61 -21.08
CA TYR A 212 6.97 4.70 -20.82
C TYR A 212 6.68 4.74 -19.33
N PHE A 213 5.67 5.52 -18.94
CA PHE A 213 4.99 5.34 -17.67
C PHE A 213 3.49 5.60 -17.79
N GLN A 214 2.74 5.12 -16.79
CA GLN A 214 1.33 5.42 -16.62
C GLN A 214 0.93 5.34 -15.15
N ILE A 215 0.15 6.29 -14.65
CA ILE A 215 -0.56 6.14 -13.37
C ILE A 215 -1.91 5.51 -13.69
N VAL A 216 -2.01 4.19 -13.54
CA VAL A 216 -3.06 3.36 -14.13
C VAL A 216 -3.86 2.60 -13.10
N LYS A 217 -5.17 2.45 -13.34
CA LYS A 217 -6.02 1.50 -12.60
C LYS A 217 -5.76 0.08 -13.05
N CYS A 218 -5.60 -0.79 -12.06
CA CYS A 218 -5.47 -2.24 -12.23
C CYS A 218 -6.57 -2.94 -11.46
N PHE A 219 -6.96 -4.13 -11.92
CA PHE A 219 -8.12 -4.85 -11.42
C PHE A 219 -7.74 -6.30 -11.13
N ARG A 220 -8.03 -6.78 -9.91
CA ARG A 220 -7.77 -8.17 -9.53
C ARG A 220 -8.92 -8.69 -8.68
N ASP A 221 -9.52 -9.80 -9.11
CA ASP A 221 -10.57 -10.49 -8.35
C ASP A 221 -9.90 -11.49 -7.38
N GLU A 222 -9.47 -10.96 -6.26
CA GLU A 222 -8.78 -11.68 -5.18
C GLU A 222 -9.45 -11.43 -3.83
N ASP A 223 -9.08 -12.23 -2.84
CA ASP A 223 -9.49 -12.02 -1.45
C ASP A 223 -9.00 -10.67 -0.93
N LEU A 224 -9.91 -9.90 -0.35
CA LEU A 224 -9.63 -8.55 0.12
C LEU A 224 -9.00 -8.56 1.51
N ARG A 225 -8.08 -7.61 1.72
CA ARG A 225 -7.41 -7.34 2.99
C ARG A 225 -7.35 -5.83 3.23
N ALA A 226 -6.89 -5.41 4.39
CA ALA A 226 -6.76 -3.99 4.72
C ALA A 226 -5.88 -3.20 3.73
N ASP A 227 -4.91 -3.87 3.11
CA ASP A 227 -3.94 -3.33 2.15
C ASP A 227 -4.23 -3.74 0.69
N ARG A 228 -5.41 -4.34 0.40
CA ARG A 228 -5.82 -4.78 -0.94
C ARG A 228 -7.22 -4.31 -1.27
N GLN A 229 -7.38 -3.83 -2.50
CA GLN A 229 -8.64 -3.45 -3.12
C GLN A 229 -8.79 -4.18 -4.47
N PRO A 230 -10.02 -4.51 -4.92
CA PRO A 230 -10.22 -5.20 -6.20
C PRO A 230 -9.86 -4.31 -7.40
N GLU A 231 -9.86 -3.01 -7.19
CA GLU A 231 -9.31 -1.99 -8.08
C GLU A 231 -8.31 -1.11 -7.33
N PHE A 232 -7.11 -0.99 -7.84
CA PHE A 232 -6.03 -0.24 -7.23
C PHE A 232 -5.24 0.53 -8.28
N THR A 233 -4.33 1.39 -7.85
CA THR A 233 -3.56 2.22 -8.79
C THR A 233 -2.08 1.85 -8.75
N GLN A 234 -1.49 1.67 -9.92
CA GLN A 234 -0.05 1.50 -10.10
C GLN A 234 0.58 2.73 -10.74
N ILE A 235 1.83 3.00 -10.39
CA ILE A 235 2.76 3.76 -11.23
C ILE A 235 3.49 2.68 -12.02
N ASP A 236 3.10 2.49 -13.27
CA ASP A 236 3.65 1.45 -14.14
C ASP A 236 4.65 2.06 -15.10
N CYS A 237 5.82 1.45 -15.23
CA CYS A 237 6.93 1.95 -16.04
C CYS A 237 7.60 0.84 -16.84
N GLU A 238 8.12 1.18 -18.03
CA GLU A 238 8.93 0.30 -18.85
C GLU A 238 9.98 1.12 -19.62
N MET A 239 11.16 0.53 -19.83
CA MET A 239 12.28 1.15 -20.54
C MET A 239 12.90 0.15 -21.53
N ALA A 240 13.27 0.62 -22.71
CA ALA A 240 14.00 -0.15 -23.71
C ALA A 240 15.50 0.11 -23.64
N PHE A 241 16.30 -0.85 -24.16
CA PHE A 241 17.78 -0.81 -24.23
C PHE A 241 18.44 -0.65 -22.85
N VAL A 242 17.94 -1.38 -21.86
CA VAL A 242 18.37 -1.31 -20.46
C VAL A 242 18.73 -2.67 -19.89
N GLU A 243 19.58 -2.63 -18.87
CA GLU A 243 19.89 -3.72 -17.98
C GLU A 243 19.29 -3.49 -16.59
N GLN A 244 19.40 -4.46 -15.69
CA GLN A 244 18.87 -4.37 -14.32
C GLN A 244 19.36 -3.10 -13.60
N GLU A 245 20.64 -2.76 -13.70
CA GLU A 245 21.23 -1.61 -13.02
C GLU A 245 20.60 -0.27 -13.44
N ASP A 246 20.23 -0.13 -14.71
CA ASP A 246 19.57 1.08 -15.20
C ASP A 246 18.22 1.27 -14.55
N ILE A 247 17.44 0.20 -14.45
CA ILE A 247 16.13 0.20 -13.79
C ILE A 247 16.28 0.52 -12.30
N LEU A 248 17.19 -0.17 -11.60
CA LEU A 248 17.38 0.07 -10.17
C LEU A 248 17.80 1.53 -9.89
N ASN A 249 18.68 2.10 -10.70
CA ASN A 249 19.14 3.48 -10.52
C ASN A 249 18.02 4.51 -10.73
N VAL A 250 17.18 4.34 -11.77
CA VAL A 250 16.06 5.25 -12.04
C VAL A 250 15.04 5.23 -10.91
N PHE A 251 14.64 4.05 -10.44
CA PHE A 251 13.56 3.92 -9.47
C PHE A 251 14.03 4.09 -8.01
N GLU A 252 15.29 3.81 -7.70
CA GLU A 252 15.92 4.28 -6.47
C GLU A 252 15.90 5.82 -6.43
N GLY A 253 16.26 6.46 -7.55
CA GLY A 253 16.20 7.90 -7.70
C GLY A 253 14.80 8.47 -7.49
N LEU A 254 13.76 7.85 -8.06
CA LEU A 254 12.35 8.24 -7.84
C LEU A 254 11.98 8.17 -6.36
N THR A 255 12.31 7.07 -5.69
CA THR A 255 11.96 6.87 -4.28
C THR A 255 12.69 7.88 -3.38
N ARG A 256 13.98 8.14 -3.64
CA ARG A 256 14.75 9.18 -2.94
C ARG A 256 14.17 10.58 -3.18
N HIS A 257 13.76 10.89 -4.41
CA HIS A 257 13.10 12.15 -4.75
C HIS A 257 11.80 12.32 -3.95
N LEU A 258 10.95 11.29 -3.89
CA LEU A 258 9.71 11.33 -3.12
C LEU A 258 9.97 11.50 -1.61
N LEU A 259 10.93 10.79 -1.03
CA LEU A 259 11.29 10.95 0.38
C LEU A 259 11.79 12.36 0.67
N LYS A 260 12.57 12.97 -0.23
CA LYS A 260 13.06 14.34 -0.09
C LYS A 260 11.94 15.38 -0.23
N GLU A 261 11.19 15.36 -1.35
CA GLU A 261 10.20 16.40 -1.68
C GLU A 261 8.91 16.30 -0.84
N ILE A 262 8.55 15.09 -0.42
CA ILE A 262 7.31 14.84 0.34
C ILE A 262 7.55 14.85 1.84
N LYS A 263 8.67 14.25 2.30
CA LYS A 263 8.97 14.06 3.72
C LYS A 263 10.11 14.93 4.23
N GLY A 264 10.90 15.54 3.36
CA GLY A 264 12.11 16.30 3.73
C GLY A 264 13.27 15.40 4.21
N ILE A 265 13.26 14.11 3.84
CA ILE A 265 14.23 13.12 4.31
C ILE A 265 15.20 12.77 3.19
N GLU A 266 16.49 12.91 3.44
CA GLU A 266 17.54 12.43 2.55
C GLU A 266 17.97 11.01 2.96
N VAL A 267 17.93 10.07 2.01
CA VAL A 267 18.30 8.66 2.21
C VAL A 267 19.56 8.36 1.41
N ALA A 268 20.46 7.57 2.01
CA ALA A 268 21.64 7.04 1.32
C ALA A 268 21.25 6.04 0.21
N LYS A 269 22.26 5.50 -0.48
CA LYS A 269 22.05 4.41 -1.44
C LYS A 269 21.39 3.21 -0.74
N PHE A 270 20.40 2.61 -1.40
CA PHE A 270 19.64 1.50 -0.83
C PHE A 270 20.49 0.24 -0.71
N PRO A 271 20.41 -0.48 0.43
CA PRO A 271 20.99 -1.81 0.53
C PRO A 271 20.40 -2.73 -0.55
N ARG A 272 21.21 -3.66 -1.04
CA ARG A 272 20.78 -4.73 -1.93
C ARG A 272 21.05 -6.06 -1.26
N ILE A 273 20.04 -6.89 -1.17
CA ILE A 273 20.13 -8.24 -0.63
C ILE A 273 19.54 -9.23 -1.63
N THR A 274 20.05 -10.45 -1.62
CA THR A 274 19.46 -11.52 -2.44
C THR A 274 18.21 -12.08 -1.77
N TYR A 275 17.33 -12.67 -2.54
CA TYR A 275 16.17 -13.40 -2.04
C TYR A 275 16.57 -14.45 -0.99
N ASP A 276 17.59 -15.25 -1.28
CA ASP A 276 18.08 -16.27 -0.35
C ASP A 276 18.54 -15.68 0.98
N TYR A 277 19.26 -14.55 0.94
CA TYR A 277 19.68 -13.85 2.15
C TYR A 277 18.46 -13.32 2.92
N ALA A 278 17.49 -12.73 2.25
CA ALA A 278 16.28 -12.22 2.87
C ALA A 278 15.49 -13.34 3.57
N MET A 279 15.30 -14.48 2.89
CA MET A 279 14.60 -15.64 3.42
C MET A 279 15.37 -16.27 4.59
N LYS A 280 16.68 -16.36 4.50
CA LYS A 280 17.52 -16.93 5.56
C LYS A 280 17.57 -16.03 6.79
N THR A 281 17.71 -14.71 6.60
CA THR A 281 17.98 -13.74 7.68
C THR A 281 16.71 -13.19 8.31
N TYR A 282 15.61 -13.06 7.54
CA TYR A 282 14.38 -12.41 7.98
C TYR A 282 13.12 -13.27 7.79
N GLY A 283 13.23 -14.37 7.06
CA GLY A 283 12.14 -15.33 6.82
C GLY A 283 11.06 -14.83 5.86
N ASN A 284 11.31 -13.77 5.12
CA ASN A 284 10.43 -13.26 4.07
C ASN A 284 11.22 -12.43 3.04
N ASP A 285 10.62 -12.21 1.88
CA ASP A 285 11.16 -11.49 0.73
C ASP A 285 11.03 -9.95 0.80
N LYS A 286 10.41 -9.42 1.85
CA LYS A 286 10.16 -7.99 2.07
C LYS A 286 10.46 -7.57 3.52
N PRO A 287 11.71 -7.73 3.99
CA PRO A 287 12.05 -7.50 5.37
C PRO A 287 11.96 -6.03 5.77
N ASP A 288 11.51 -5.80 7.01
CA ASP A 288 11.67 -4.50 7.66
C ASP A 288 13.06 -4.44 8.30
N ILE A 289 13.92 -3.59 7.78
CA ILE A 289 15.31 -3.43 8.22
C ILE A 289 15.54 -2.25 9.16
N ARG A 290 14.46 -1.58 9.65
CA ARG A 290 14.56 -0.51 10.64
C ARG A 290 15.08 -0.97 11.98
N PHE A 291 15.04 -2.27 12.24
CA PHE A 291 15.49 -2.91 13.48
C PHE A 291 16.16 -4.25 13.20
N GLY A 292 17.01 -4.70 14.12
CA GLY A 292 17.71 -5.98 14.05
C GLY A 292 16.79 -7.20 14.21
N MET A 293 17.10 -8.07 15.17
CA MET A 293 16.45 -9.37 15.40
C MET A 293 16.57 -10.29 14.16
N GLU A 294 17.78 -10.36 13.61
CA GLU A 294 18.12 -11.26 12.51
C GLU A 294 18.08 -12.72 12.97
N PHE A 295 17.75 -13.62 12.06
CA PHE A 295 17.66 -15.04 12.35
C PHE A 295 19.03 -15.67 12.55
N GLY A 296 19.15 -16.49 13.59
CA GLY A 296 20.28 -17.39 13.81
C GLY A 296 19.86 -18.85 13.63
N GLU A 297 20.45 -19.56 12.66
CA GLU A 297 20.22 -21.00 12.49
C GLU A 297 21.01 -21.77 13.55
N LEU A 298 20.31 -22.61 14.32
CA LEU A 298 20.83 -23.26 15.49
C LEU A 298 21.01 -24.78 15.32
N ASN A 299 20.72 -25.34 14.14
CA ASN A 299 20.73 -26.79 13.91
C ASN A 299 22.01 -27.47 14.45
N GLU A 300 23.19 -26.94 14.15
CA GLU A 300 24.49 -27.52 14.54
C GLU A 300 24.61 -27.69 16.05
N PHE A 301 24.08 -26.76 16.85
CA PHE A 301 24.21 -26.75 18.33
C PHE A 301 22.95 -27.18 19.07
N ALA A 302 21.80 -27.25 18.36
CA ALA A 302 20.52 -27.60 18.95
C ALA A 302 20.09 -29.04 18.65
N GLN A 303 20.57 -29.65 17.58
CA GLN A 303 20.29 -31.03 17.20
C GLN A 303 21.32 -31.99 17.82
N HIS A 304 21.02 -33.29 17.79
CA HIS A 304 21.85 -34.35 18.35
C HIS A 304 22.00 -34.31 19.89
N LYS A 305 21.04 -33.68 20.58
CA LYS A 305 20.86 -33.68 22.04
C LYS A 305 19.62 -34.52 22.42
N ASP A 306 19.37 -34.75 23.70
CA ASP A 306 18.21 -35.52 24.18
C ASP A 306 16.88 -34.76 24.09
N PHE A 307 16.72 -33.92 23.06
CA PHE A 307 15.49 -33.15 22.79
C PHE A 307 14.88 -33.53 21.45
N PRO A 308 13.91 -34.47 21.42
CA PRO A 308 13.36 -35.04 20.18
C PRO A 308 12.74 -34.01 19.22
N VAL A 309 12.17 -32.94 19.76
CA VAL A 309 11.52 -31.90 18.96
C VAL A 309 12.48 -31.23 17.97
N PHE A 310 13.70 -30.90 18.46
CA PHE A 310 14.70 -30.28 17.59
C PHE A 310 15.38 -31.30 16.68
N ASN A 311 15.59 -32.53 17.18
CA ASN A 311 16.21 -33.60 16.39
C ASN A 311 15.37 -33.99 15.16
N ALA A 312 14.03 -33.88 15.23
CA ALA A 312 13.11 -34.20 14.15
C ALA A 312 12.87 -33.03 13.18
N ALA A 313 13.36 -31.83 13.51
CA ALA A 313 13.09 -30.62 12.72
C ALA A 313 14.10 -30.49 11.56
N GLU A 314 13.64 -30.07 10.42
CA GLU A 314 14.50 -29.65 9.29
C GLU A 314 15.29 -28.38 9.64
N LEU A 315 14.64 -27.44 10.32
CA LEU A 315 15.23 -26.17 10.75
C LEU A 315 14.95 -25.92 12.22
N VAL A 316 16.00 -25.50 12.95
CA VAL A 316 15.93 -24.90 14.28
C VAL A 316 16.51 -23.50 14.17
N VAL A 317 15.70 -22.47 14.43
CA VAL A 317 16.09 -21.08 14.18
C VAL A 317 15.55 -20.16 15.28
N GLY A 318 16.36 -19.18 15.67
CA GLY A 318 16.02 -18.25 16.74
C GLY A 318 16.29 -16.79 16.38
N ILE A 319 15.70 -15.90 17.19
CA ILE A 319 15.96 -14.46 17.20
C ILE A 319 16.30 -14.00 18.61
N ALA A 320 17.23 -13.06 18.72
CA ALA A 320 17.50 -12.33 19.96
C ALA A 320 16.60 -11.09 20.04
N VAL A 321 15.87 -10.95 21.13
CA VAL A 321 14.94 -9.84 21.35
C VAL A 321 15.48 -8.92 22.44
N PRO A 322 15.87 -7.68 22.08
CA PRO A 322 16.50 -6.75 23.01
C PRO A 322 15.60 -6.43 24.21
N GLY A 323 16.16 -6.55 25.44
CA GLY A 323 15.50 -6.20 26.68
C GLY A 323 14.35 -7.14 27.11
N ALA A 324 14.01 -8.16 26.31
CA ALA A 324 12.95 -9.12 26.64
C ALA A 324 13.30 -10.07 27.78
N GLY A 325 14.56 -10.08 28.28
CA GLY A 325 14.95 -10.79 29.49
C GLY A 325 14.15 -10.41 30.74
N ASN A 326 13.47 -9.24 30.71
CA ASN A 326 12.58 -8.77 31.76
C ASN A 326 11.13 -9.23 31.61
N TYR A 327 10.79 -9.95 30.54
CA TYR A 327 9.43 -10.45 30.34
C TYR A 327 9.01 -11.39 31.47
N THR A 328 7.80 -11.12 31.96
CA THR A 328 7.16 -11.98 32.97
C THR A 328 6.68 -13.28 32.32
N ARG A 329 6.45 -14.30 33.16
CA ARG A 329 5.87 -15.57 32.68
C ARG A 329 4.58 -15.37 31.89
N LYS A 330 3.72 -14.44 32.34
CA LYS A 330 2.44 -14.13 31.66
C LYS A 330 2.66 -13.55 30.26
N GLU A 331 3.66 -12.71 30.06
CA GLU A 331 3.99 -12.14 28.74
C GLU A 331 4.52 -13.20 27.78
N ILE A 332 5.37 -14.10 28.28
CA ILE A 332 5.90 -15.24 27.51
C ILE A 332 4.76 -16.19 27.12
N ASP A 333 3.89 -16.55 28.07
CA ASP A 333 2.75 -17.43 27.81
C ASP A 333 1.80 -16.79 26.76
N ALA A 334 1.57 -15.48 26.84
CA ALA A 334 0.78 -14.74 25.83
C ALA A 334 1.42 -14.75 24.43
N LEU A 335 2.76 -14.73 24.33
CA LEU A 335 3.45 -14.90 23.04
C LEU A 335 3.33 -16.33 22.52
N ILE A 336 3.43 -17.34 23.38
CA ILE A 336 3.24 -18.75 23.01
C ILE A 336 1.82 -18.99 22.49
N ASP A 337 0.81 -18.39 23.12
CA ASP A 337 -0.58 -18.47 22.65
C ASP A 337 -0.76 -17.72 21.32
N TRP A 338 -0.08 -16.58 21.16
CA TRP A 338 -0.15 -15.80 19.94
C TRP A 338 0.42 -16.56 18.73
N ILE A 339 1.58 -17.22 18.85
CA ILE A 339 2.19 -17.97 17.76
C ILE A 339 1.41 -19.22 17.36
N LYS A 340 0.61 -19.78 18.29
CA LYS A 340 -0.24 -20.97 18.03
C LYS A 340 -1.51 -20.64 17.27
N ARG A 341 -1.87 -19.35 17.12
CA ARG A 341 -3.04 -18.94 16.34
C ARG A 341 -2.96 -19.47 14.91
N PRO A 342 -4.09 -19.83 14.26
CA PRO A 342 -4.10 -20.39 12.90
C PRO A 342 -3.34 -19.55 11.88
N GLN A 343 -3.31 -18.23 12.05
CA GLN A 343 -2.63 -17.29 11.15
C GLN A 343 -1.09 -17.41 11.21
N VAL A 344 -0.52 -17.88 12.32
CA VAL A 344 0.92 -18.14 12.49
C VAL A 344 1.18 -19.64 12.44
N GLY A 345 0.42 -20.43 13.19
CA GLY A 345 0.37 -21.88 13.13
C GLY A 345 1.63 -22.60 13.63
N ALA A 346 2.39 -21.99 14.56
CA ALA A 346 3.53 -22.64 15.20
C ALA A 346 3.06 -23.62 16.29
N SER A 347 3.74 -24.76 16.42
CA SER A 347 3.38 -25.80 17.40
C SER A 347 3.78 -25.41 18.82
N GLY A 348 4.85 -24.64 18.98
CA GLY A 348 5.40 -24.19 20.26
C GLY A 348 6.60 -23.27 20.06
N MET A 349 7.15 -22.79 21.17
CA MET A 349 8.30 -21.89 21.17
C MET A 349 9.20 -22.24 22.38
N VAL A 350 10.48 -22.38 22.13
CA VAL A 350 11.50 -22.42 23.16
C VAL A 350 11.99 -20.99 23.41
N TYR A 351 12.29 -20.67 24.67
CA TYR A 351 12.88 -19.38 25.02
C TYR A 351 14.09 -19.56 25.93
N THR A 352 15.06 -18.68 25.76
CA THR A 352 16.28 -18.64 26.59
C THR A 352 16.53 -17.20 27.02
N LYS A 353 16.53 -16.96 28.32
CA LYS A 353 16.88 -15.68 28.92
C LYS A 353 18.39 -15.57 29.03
N CYS A 354 18.95 -14.45 28.59
CA CYS A 354 20.33 -14.05 28.77
C CYS A 354 20.41 -13.18 30.03
N ASN A 355 20.91 -13.72 31.15
CA ASN A 355 21.00 -12.99 32.41
C ASN A 355 22.14 -11.96 32.38
N ASP A 356 22.05 -10.92 33.21
CA ASP A 356 23.05 -9.84 33.30
C ASP A 356 24.42 -10.33 33.80
N ASP A 357 24.47 -11.45 34.52
CA ASP A 357 25.69 -12.10 34.99
C ASP A 357 26.38 -13.01 33.95
N GLY A 358 25.83 -13.04 32.73
CA GLY A 358 26.35 -13.85 31.63
C GLY A 358 25.89 -15.31 31.65
N THR A 359 25.01 -15.70 32.56
CA THR A 359 24.39 -17.03 32.58
C THR A 359 23.11 -17.08 31.75
N TYR A 360 22.67 -18.27 31.40
CA TYR A 360 21.49 -18.50 30.58
C TYR A 360 20.45 -19.33 31.34
N LYS A 361 19.18 -19.02 31.16
CA LYS A 361 18.05 -19.79 31.66
C LYS A 361 17.06 -20.09 30.54
N SER A 362 16.85 -21.37 30.26
CA SER A 362 16.01 -21.80 29.14
C SER A 362 14.78 -22.57 29.61
N SER A 363 13.74 -22.59 28.80
CA SER A 363 12.61 -23.52 28.96
C SER A 363 12.99 -24.98 28.72
N VAL A 364 14.20 -25.24 28.25
CA VAL A 364 14.75 -26.56 27.91
C VAL A 364 16.08 -26.84 28.62
N ASP A 365 16.33 -26.24 29.78
CA ASP A 365 17.56 -26.42 30.62
C ASP A 365 17.93 -27.88 30.89
N LYS A 366 16.96 -28.80 30.83
CA LYS A 366 17.18 -30.22 31.03
C LYS A 366 18.03 -30.88 29.94
N PHE A 367 18.07 -30.26 28.75
CA PHE A 367 18.65 -30.84 27.55
C PHE A 367 19.87 -30.07 27.03
N TYR A 368 20.06 -28.83 27.48
CA TYR A 368 21.10 -27.92 27.00
C TYR A 368 21.83 -27.28 28.18
N ASP A 369 23.15 -27.36 28.18
CA ASP A 369 23.99 -26.75 29.20
C ASP A 369 24.30 -25.26 28.89
N GLN A 370 25.11 -24.61 29.74
CA GLN A 370 25.45 -23.19 29.59
C GLN A 370 26.29 -22.92 28.33
N ASP A 371 27.11 -23.89 27.93
CA ASP A 371 27.93 -23.74 26.71
C ASP A 371 27.06 -23.82 25.45
N ASP A 372 26.12 -24.76 25.40
CA ASP A 372 25.14 -24.87 24.32
C ASP A 372 24.34 -23.57 24.16
N LEU A 373 23.78 -23.08 25.27
CA LEU A 373 22.98 -21.85 25.27
C LEU A 373 23.83 -20.60 24.95
N GLY A 374 25.11 -20.63 25.34
CA GLY A 374 26.08 -19.60 24.96
C GLY A 374 26.35 -19.56 23.47
N GLN A 375 26.38 -20.73 22.78
CA GLN A 375 26.47 -20.75 21.31
C GLN A 375 25.21 -20.18 20.67
N TRP A 376 24.01 -20.48 21.22
CA TRP A 376 22.77 -19.86 20.69
C TRP A 376 22.81 -18.34 20.83
N ALA A 377 23.27 -17.81 21.98
CA ALA A 377 23.41 -16.37 22.17
C ALA A 377 24.40 -15.74 21.18
N LYS A 378 25.53 -16.40 20.94
CA LYS A 378 26.53 -15.94 19.98
C LYS A 378 25.98 -15.90 18.54
N ILE A 379 25.27 -16.96 18.11
CA ILE A 379 24.72 -17.09 16.76
C ILE A 379 23.61 -16.06 16.53
N THR A 380 22.72 -15.84 17.50
CA THR A 380 21.62 -14.87 17.42
C THR A 380 22.04 -13.43 17.74
N GLY A 381 23.30 -13.24 18.21
CA GLY A 381 23.79 -11.92 18.62
C GLY A 381 23.18 -11.40 19.92
N ALA A 382 22.62 -12.28 20.75
CA ALA A 382 21.99 -11.92 22.02
C ALA A 382 23.00 -11.36 23.03
N LYS A 383 22.58 -10.39 23.80
CA LYS A 383 23.34 -9.72 24.86
C LYS A 383 22.73 -9.98 26.21
N PRO A 384 23.45 -9.75 27.32
CA PRO A 384 22.86 -9.76 28.66
C PRO A 384 21.61 -8.86 28.72
N GLY A 385 20.54 -9.36 29.33
CA GLY A 385 19.24 -8.69 29.37
C GLY A 385 18.29 -9.03 28.20
N ASP A 386 18.76 -9.71 27.16
CA ASP A 386 17.94 -10.14 26.03
C ASP A 386 17.25 -11.48 26.29
N MET A 387 16.31 -11.84 25.41
CA MET A 387 15.72 -13.17 25.34
C MET A 387 15.82 -13.72 23.93
N ILE A 388 16.21 -14.97 23.80
CA ILE A 388 16.22 -15.69 22.53
C ILE A 388 14.92 -16.49 22.44
N PHE A 389 14.18 -16.31 21.36
CA PHE A 389 13.03 -17.15 21.01
C PHE A 389 13.39 -18.06 19.85
N VAL A 390 13.08 -19.36 19.99
CA VAL A 390 13.47 -20.41 19.04
C VAL A 390 12.24 -21.16 18.57
N LEU A 391 12.12 -21.30 17.25
CA LEU A 391 11.12 -22.15 16.59
C LEU A 391 11.81 -23.29 15.84
N SER A 392 11.06 -24.37 15.58
CA SER A 392 11.58 -25.54 14.85
C SER A 392 10.48 -26.21 14.03
N GLY A 393 10.85 -26.83 12.91
CA GLY A 393 9.96 -27.56 12.02
C GLY A 393 10.42 -27.55 10.57
N PRO A 394 9.48 -27.67 9.60
CA PRO A 394 9.78 -27.52 8.16
C PRO A 394 10.35 -26.14 7.85
N ALA A 395 11.43 -26.05 7.07
CA ALA A 395 12.26 -24.87 6.96
C ALA A 395 11.47 -23.59 6.54
N ASN A 396 10.79 -23.63 5.42
CA ASN A 396 10.07 -22.45 4.89
C ASN A 396 8.94 -21.99 5.85
N LYS A 397 8.18 -22.95 6.37
CA LYS A 397 7.09 -22.66 7.32
C LYS A 397 7.64 -22.04 8.62
N THR A 398 8.72 -22.59 9.15
CA THR A 398 9.35 -22.13 10.40
C THR A 398 9.93 -20.72 10.24
N ARG A 399 10.57 -20.42 9.10
CA ARG A 399 11.03 -19.07 8.77
C ARG A 399 9.89 -18.06 8.70
N ALA A 400 8.80 -18.40 8.03
CA ALA A 400 7.62 -17.52 7.95
C ALA A 400 6.99 -17.27 9.34
N GLN A 401 6.89 -18.29 10.18
CA GLN A 401 6.38 -18.19 11.56
C GLN A 401 7.27 -17.28 12.43
N LEU A 402 8.59 -17.46 12.34
CA LEU A 402 9.53 -16.63 13.09
C LEU A 402 9.54 -15.17 12.58
N SER A 403 9.37 -14.97 11.27
CA SER A 403 9.20 -13.65 10.68
C SER A 403 7.96 -12.93 11.23
N ALA A 404 6.84 -13.64 11.33
CA ALA A 404 5.62 -13.09 11.94
C ALA A 404 5.86 -12.71 13.41
N LEU A 405 6.54 -13.56 14.18
CA LEU A 405 6.90 -13.28 15.58
C LEU A 405 7.84 -12.06 15.68
N ARG A 406 8.83 -11.96 14.80
CA ARG A 406 9.75 -10.82 14.70
C ARG A 406 8.99 -9.50 14.52
N MET A 407 8.03 -9.46 13.63
CA MET A 407 7.23 -8.27 13.36
C MET A 407 6.30 -7.91 14.53
N GLU A 408 5.67 -8.89 15.15
CA GLU A 408 4.84 -8.71 16.35
C GLU A 408 5.65 -8.13 17.52
N LEU A 409 6.82 -8.69 17.78
CA LEU A 409 7.72 -8.20 18.83
C LEU A 409 8.23 -6.78 18.53
N ALA A 410 8.57 -6.48 17.29
CA ALA A 410 8.97 -5.14 16.89
C ALA A 410 7.86 -4.11 17.10
N THR A 411 6.60 -4.50 16.87
CA THR A 411 5.43 -3.65 17.17
C THR A 411 5.27 -3.41 18.67
N ARG A 412 5.33 -4.47 19.48
CA ARG A 412 5.23 -4.36 20.95
C ARG A 412 6.35 -3.53 21.58
N LEU A 413 7.53 -3.59 21.01
CA LEU A 413 8.71 -2.82 21.46
C LEU A 413 8.78 -1.40 20.88
N GLY A 414 7.83 -1.00 20.02
CA GLY A 414 7.82 0.33 19.38
C GLY A 414 8.98 0.58 18.42
N LEU A 415 9.54 -0.50 17.83
CA LEU A 415 10.68 -0.40 16.90
C LEU A 415 10.29 -0.03 15.46
N ARG A 416 9.00 -0.15 15.14
CA ARG A 416 8.43 0.16 13.82
C ARG A 416 7.93 1.60 13.76
N LYS A 417 8.85 2.56 13.85
CA LYS A 417 8.49 3.99 13.87
C LYS A 417 8.01 4.44 12.50
N PRO A 418 6.82 5.07 12.39
CA PRO A 418 6.26 5.50 11.09
C PRO A 418 7.05 6.60 10.40
N GLU A 419 7.83 7.40 11.16
CA GLU A 419 8.65 8.48 10.66
C GLU A 419 10.01 8.03 10.11
N GLU A 420 10.42 6.79 10.37
CA GLU A 420 11.67 6.20 9.87
C GLU A 420 11.41 5.43 8.56
N PHE A 421 12.24 5.68 7.56
CA PHE A 421 12.15 5.04 6.24
C PHE A 421 13.43 4.29 5.93
N ALA A 422 13.31 2.97 5.74
CA ALA A 422 14.42 2.07 5.44
C ALA A 422 14.13 1.29 4.15
N PRO A 423 14.36 1.91 2.98
CA PRO A 423 14.20 1.22 1.70
C PRO A 423 15.36 0.27 1.42
N LEU A 424 15.07 -0.83 0.71
CA LEU A 424 16.07 -1.77 0.19
C LEU A 424 15.60 -2.40 -1.11
N TRP A 425 16.54 -3.00 -1.83
CA TRP A 425 16.27 -3.86 -2.95
C TRP A 425 16.44 -5.33 -2.55
N VAL A 426 15.50 -6.16 -2.98
CA VAL A 426 15.64 -7.62 -3.00
C VAL A 426 15.79 -8.06 -4.44
N VAL A 427 16.81 -8.86 -4.72
CA VAL A 427 17.19 -9.31 -6.06
C VAL A 427 17.43 -10.82 -6.08
N ASP A 428 17.70 -11.37 -7.27
CA ASP A 428 18.07 -12.78 -7.45
C ASP A 428 16.99 -13.75 -6.94
N PHE A 429 15.73 -13.43 -7.21
CA PHE A 429 14.62 -14.34 -6.95
C PHE A 429 14.72 -15.64 -7.74
N PRO A 430 14.13 -16.76 -7.28
CA PRO A 430 13.90 -17.90 -8.15
C PRO A 430 13.08 -17.50 -9.39
N LEU A 431 13.43 -18.04 -10.55
CA LEU A 431 12.66 -17.83 -11.78
C LEU A 431 11.34 -18.61 -11.73
N LEU A 432 11.45 -19.85 -11.27
CA LEU A 432 10.35 -20.81 -11.21
C LEU A 432 10.25 -21.40 -9.81
N GLU A 433 9.05 -21.58 -9.34
CA GLU A 433 8.72 -22.25 -8.09
C GLU A 433 7.96 -23.53 -8.39
N LEU A 434 8.40 -24.65 -7.78
CA LEU A 434 7.75 -25.94 -7.92
C LEU A 434 6.58 -26.04 -6.94
N ASP A 435 5.38 -26.20 -7.45
CA ASP A 435 4.24 -26.61 -6.66
C ASP A 435 4.33 -28.13 -6.37
N GLU A 436 4.57 -28.48 -5.11
CA GLU A 436 4.73 -29.86 -4.67
C GLU A 436 3.46 -30.70 -4.83
N GLU A 437 2.27 -30.08 -4.80
CA GLU A 437 0.99 -30.80 -4.94
C GLU A 437 0.71 -31.17 -6.40
N SER A 438 0.90 -30.26 -7.32
CA SER A 438 0.66 -30.49 -8.76
C SER A 438 1.89 -31.01 -9.50
N GLY A 439 3.09 -30.87 -8.93
CA GLY A 439 4.37 -31.17 -9.59
C GLY A 439 4.70 -30.25 -10.76
N ARG A 440 4.05 -29.08 -10.86
CA ARG A 440 4.24 -28.10 -11.94
C ARG A 440 5.02 -26.89 -11.46
N TYR A 441 5.77 -26.29 -12.39
CA TYR A 441 6.40 -25.02 -12.13
C TYR A 441 5.43 -23.86 -12.34
N HIS A 442 5.53 -22.85 -11.48
CA HIS A 442 4.91 -21.54 -11.63
C HIS A 442 5.99 -20.46 -11.73
N ALA A 443 5.74 -19.41 -12.49
CA ALA A 443 6.63 -18.26 -12.50
C ALA A 443 6.50 -17.52 -11.17
N MET A 444 7.61 -17.24 -10.49
CA MET A 444 7.56 -16.53 -9.21
C MET A 444 7.08 -15.08 -9.37
N HIS A 445 7.44 -14.42 -10.48
CA HIS A 445 6.99 -13.05 -10.79
C HIS A 445 6.01 -13.04 -11.96
N HIS A 446 6.50 -13.30 -13.17
CA HIS A 446 5.70 -13.20 -14.39
C HIS A 446 6.25 -14.12 -15.48
N PRO A 447 5.40 -14.69 -16.36
CA PRO A 447 5.87 -15.53 -17.48
C PRO A 447 6.86 -14.87 -18.45
N PHE A 448 6.92 -13.54 -18.48
CA PHE A 448 7.84 -12.78 -19.33
C PHE A 448 9.12 -12.33 -18.62
N THR A 449 9.34 -12.76 -17.39
CA THR A 449 10.58 -12.47 -16.64
C THR A 449 11.76 -13.22 -17.25
N SER A 450 12.82 -12.50 -17.57
CA SER A 450 14.05 -13.08 -18.10
C SER A 450 14.81 -13.85 -17.01
N PRO A 451 15.36 -15.02 -17.29
CA PRO A 451 16.38 -15.62 -16.45
C PRO A 451 17.63 -14.73 -16.40
N LYS A 452 18.44 -14.87 -15.35
CA LYS A 452 19.76 -14.26 -15.29
C LYS A 452 20.63 -14.80 -16.43
N PRO A 453 21.42 -13.95 -17.13
CA PRO A 453 22.26 -14.40 -18.24
C PRO A 453 23.22 -15.54 -17.88
N GLU A 454 23.78 -15.51 -16.67
CA GLU A 454 24.69 -16.53 -16.17
C GLU A 454 24.04 -17.88 -15.86
N ASP A 455 22.72 -17.91 -15.67
CA ASP A 455 21.94 -19.10 -15.33
C ASP A 455 21.20 -19.71 -16.54
N MET A 456 21.33 -19.11 -17.73
CA MET A 456 20.63 -19.57 -18.95
C MET A 456 20.85 -21.07 -19.27
N GLN A 457 22.04 -21.59 -19.02
CA GLN A 457 22.34 -23.01 -19.26
C GLN A 457 21.61 -23.94 -18.29
N LEU A 458 21.29 -23.46 -17.06
CA LEU A 458 20.54 -24.22 -16.07
C LEU A 458 19.06 -24.34 -16.44
N LEU A 459 18.55 -23.45 -17.27
CA LEU A 459 17.14 -23.46 -17.66
C LEU A 459 16.73 -24.77 -18.35
N GLU A 460 17.64 -25.41 -19.07
CA GLU A 460 17.38 -26.71 -19.73
C GLU A 460 17.65 -27.92 -18.82
N THR A 461 18.52 -27.79 -17.82
CA THR A 461 19.01 -28.93 -17.02
C THR A 461 18.46 -28.94 -15.59
N GLU A 462 18.38 -27.77 -14.95
CA GLU A 462 17.95 -27.60 -13.57
C GLU A 462 17.05 -26.34 -13.40
N PRO A 463 15.87 -26.29 -14.03
CA PRO A 463 15.04 -25.08 -14.11
C PRO A 463 14.67 -24.48 -12.75
N GLY A 464 14.54 -25.30 -11.71
CA GLY A 464 14.27 -24.86 -10.34
C GLY A 464 15.43 -24.13 -9.65
N LYS A 465 16.63 -24.12 -10.24
CA LYS A 465 17.81 -23.39 -9.71
C LYS A 465 18.09 -22.09 -10.45
N VAL A 466 17.34 -21.80 -11.50
CA VAL A 466 17.52 -20.59 -12.30
C VAL A 466 17.02 -19.37 -11.53
N ARG A 467 17.87 -18.36 -11.42
CA ARG A 467 17.48 -17.06 -10.84
C ARG A 467 16.81 -16.18 -11.90
N ALA A 468 15.81 -15.46 -11.47
CA ALA A 468 15.16 -14.43 -12.25
C ALA A 468 16.00 -13.15 -12.31
N ASN A 469 15.98 -12.47 -13.45
CA ASN A 469 16.45 -11.10 -13.57
C ASN A 469 15.34 -10.13 -13.09
N ALA A 470 14.90 -10.34 -11.84
CA ALA A 470 13.82 -9.65 -11.16
C ALA A 470 14.32 -8.93 -9.91
N TYR A 471 13.57 -7.94 -9.50
CA TYR A 471 13.92 -7.05 -8.39
C TYR A 471 12.66 -6.46 -7.77
N ASP A 472 12.62 -6.45 -6.43
CA ASP A 472 11.56 -5.80 -5.66
C ASP A 472 12.15 -4.69 -4.80
N MET A 473 11.49 -3.54 -4.80
CA MET A 473 11.77 -2.47 -3.85
C MET A 473 10.90 -2.62 -2.62
N VAL A 474 11.55 -2.73 -1.49
CA VAL A 474 10.90 -2.87 -0.19
C VAL A 474 11.09 -1.60 0.62
N LEU A 475 10.03 -1.16 1.29
CA LEU A 475 10.06 -0.02 2.21
C LEU A 475 9.33 -0.39 3.50
N ASN A 476 10.05 -0.36 4.62
CA ASN A 476 9.48 -0.62 5.95
C ASN A 476 8.71 -1.95 6.06
N GLY A 477 9.23 -3.01 5.47
CA GLY A 477 8.60 -4.32 5.51
C GLY A 477 7.45 -4.52 4.51
N ASN A 478 7.32 -3.62 3.54
CA ASN A 478 6.33 -3.72 2.47
C ASN A 478 7.02 -3.63 1.11
N GLU A 479 6.72 -4.53 0.23
CA GLU A 479 7.00 -4.38 -1.20
C GLU A 479 6.20 -3.20 -1.74
N ILE A 480 6.88 -2.16 -2.18
CA ILE A 480 6.25 -0.96 -2.76
C ILE A 480 6.25 -0.99 -4.28
N GLY A 481 7.12 -1.79 -4.88
CA GLY A 481 7.18 -1.98 -6.31
C GLY A 481 8.07 -3.15 -6.68
N GLY A 482 7.73 -3.81 -7.77
CA GLY A 482 8.47 -4.94 -8.29
C GLY A 482 8.51 -4.96 -9.81
N GLY A 483 9.49 -5.64 -10.36
CA GLY A 483 9.67 -5.75 -11.79
C GLY A 483 10.79 -6.69 -12.21
N SER A 484 11.06 -6.71 -13.50
CA SER A 484 12.11 -7.55 -14.07
C SER A 484 12.62 -7.01 -15.40
N ILE A 485 13.75 -7.51 -15.84
CA ILE A 485 14.12 -7.51 -17.24
C ILE A 485 13.27 -8.58 -17.95
N ARG A 486 12.79 -8.27 -19.16
CA ARG A 486 11.85 -9.12 -19.88
C ARG A 486 12.57 -10.02 -20.87
N ILE A 487 11.99 -11.20 -21.10
CA ILE A 487 12.36 -12.00 -22.27
C ILE A 487 11.93 -11.23 -23.52
N HIS A 488 12.83 -11.07 -24.46
CA HIS A 488 12.55 -10.38 -25.73
C HIS A 488 12.85 -11.27 -26.95
N ASP A 489 13.37 -12.49 -26.72
CA ASP A 489 13.60 -13.48 -27.75
C ASP A 489 12.57 -14.62 -27.68
N LYS A 490 12.18 -15.11 -28.86
CA LYS A 490 11.12 -16.12 -29.00
C LYS A 490 11.51 -17.48 -28.41
N ALA A 491 12.77 -17.88 -28.52
CA ALA A 491 13.21 -19.22 -28.13
C ALA A 491 13.14 -19.37 -26.59
N THR A 492 13.67 -18.40 -25.86
CA THR A 492 13.61 -18.36 -24.40
C THR A 492 12.17 -18.29 -23.92
N GLN A 493 11.30 -17.50 -24.58
CA GLN A 493 9.90 -17.39 -24.18
C GLN A 493 9.13 -18.70 -24.41
N GLN A 494 9.38 -19.40 -25.49
CA GLN A 494 8.76 -20.72 -25.72
C GLN A 494 9.20 -21.75 -24.68
N LEU A 495 10.48 -21.72 -24.29
CA LEU A 495 10.99 -22.59 -23.24
C LEU A 495 10.34 -22.30 -21.88
N MET A 496 10.16 -21.02 -21.53
CA MET A 496 9.42 -20.62 -20.32
C MET A 496 7.99 -21.14 -20.33
N PHE A 497 7.24 -20.95 -21.41
CA PHE A 497 5.88 -21.44 -21.52
C PHE A 497 5.79 -22.94 -21.36
N LYS A 498 6.76 -23.70 -21.91
CA LYS A 498 6.84 -25.15 -21.74
C LYS A 498 6.97 -25.54 -20.25
N TYR A 499 7.85 -24.88 -19.47
CA TYR A 499 7.99 -25.17 -18.04
C TYR A 499 6.76 -24.78 -17.22
N LEU A 500 6.04 -23.74 -17.64
CA LEU A 500 4.79 -23.32 -17.03
C LEU A 500 3.60 -24.21 -17.44
N GLY A 501 3.83 -25.22 -18.29
CA GLY A 501 2.83 -26.21 -18.69
C GLY A 501 1.86 -25.74 -19.77
N PHE A 502 2.17 -24.66 -20.51
CA PHE A 502 1.37 -24.24 -21.66
C PHE A 502 1.66 -25.15 -22.87
N THR A 503 0.59 -25.52 -23.56
CA THR A 503 0.71 -26.02 -24.93
C THR A 503 1.02 -24.87 -25.89
N GLU A 504 1.51 -25.19 -27.10
CA GLU A 504 1.78 -24.15 -28.12
C GLU A 504 0.49 -23.40 -28.50
N GLU A 505 -0.64 -24.12 -28.56
CA GLU A 505 -1.96 -23.56 -28.87
C GLU A 505 -2.44 -22.61 -27.78
N GLU A 506 -2.28 -22.99 -26.51
CA GLU A 506 -2.66 -22.14 -25.36
C GLU A 506 -1.81 -20.88 -25.29
N ALA A 507 -0.48 -21.02 -25.42
CA ALA A 507 0.45 -19.90 -25.45
C ALA A 507 0.13 -18.94 -26.61
N LYS A 508 -0.14 -19.49 -27.81
CA LYS A 508 -0.54 -18.69 -28.98
C LYS A 508 -1.92 -18.04 -28.78
N ALA A 509 -2.86 -18.76 -28.20
CA ALA A 509 -4.19 -18.22 -27.94
C ALA A 509 -4.16 -17.05 -26.95
N GLN A 510 -3.32 -17.11 -25.91
CA GLN A 510 -3.24 -16.07 -24.88
C GLN A 510 -2.29 -14.93 -25.25
N PHE A 511 -1.09 -15.25 -25.72
CA PHE A 511 0.01 -14.30 -25.88
C PHE A 511 0.54 -14.20 -27.33
N GLY A 512 -0.15 -14.82 -28.29
CA GLY A 512 0.30 -14.87 -29.70
C GLY A 512 0.60 -13.48 -30.27
N PHE A 513 -0.25 -12.50 -29.98
CA PHE A 513 -0.07 -11.12 -30.45
C PHE A 513 1.26 -10.48 -29.96
N LEU A 514 1.70 -10.79 -28.75
CA LEU A 514 2.96 -10.29 -28.20
C LEU A 514 4.15 -11.07 -28.79
N MET A 515 4.02 -12.41 -28.90
CA MET A 515 5.04 -13.26 -29.52
C MET A 515 5.25 -12.93 -31.00
N ASP A 516 4.18 -12.54 -31.70
CA ASP A 516 4.27 -12.09 -33.10
C ASP A 516 4.95 -10.72 -33.19
N ALA A 517 4.66 -9.81 -32.27
CA ALA A 517 5.32 -8.50 -32.21
C ALA A 517 6.84 -8.64 -32.00
N PHE A 518 7.29 -9.57 -31.16
CA PHE A 518 8.72 -9.81 -30.91
C PHE A 518 9.49 -10.22 -32.18
N GLN A 519 8.82 -10.81 -33.17
CA GLN A 519 9.44 -11.17 -34.46
C GLN A 519 9.81 -9.93 -35.31
N PHE A 520 9.24 -8.77 -34.98
CA PHE A 520 9.55 -7.51 -35.69
C PHE A 520 10.62 -6.67 -35.01
N GLY A 521 11.39 -7.25 -34.09
CA GLY A 521 12.52 -6.59 -33.47
C GLY A 521 12.21 -5.96 -32.11
N ALA A 522 11.90 -6.82 -31.14
CA ALA A 522 11.77 -6.37 -29.75
C ALA A 522 13.15 -5.99 -29.18
N PRO A 523 13.33 -4.78 -28.62
CA PRO A 523 14.56 -4.42 -27.95
C PRO A 523 14.68 -5.16 -26.61
N PRO A 524 15.88 -5.30 -26.03
CA PRO A 524 16.04 -5.59 -24.62
C PRO A 524 15.26 -4.54 -23.81
N HIS A 525 14.42 -4.95 -22.86
CA HIS A 525 13.61 -4.02 -22.09
C HIS A 525 13.32 -4.56 -20.69
N GLY A 526 12.96 -3.67 -19.80
CA GLY A 526 12.60 -3.98 -18.44
C GLY A 526 11.82 -2.84 -17.80
N GLY A 527 11.20 -3.12 -16.68
CA GLY A 527 10.39 -2.12 -16.00
C GLY A 527 10.05 -2.50 -14.58
N LEU A 528 9.30 -1.62 -13.96
CA LEU A 528 8.85 -1.76 -12.58
C LEU A 528 7.48 -1.11 -12.41
N ALA A 529 6.65 -1.68 -11.56
CA ALA A 529 5.39 -1.09 -11.17
C ALA A 529 5.35 -0.84 -9.67
N PHE A 530 5.04 0.40 -9.25
CA PHE A 530 4.77 0.71 -7.85
C PHE A 530 3.27 0.62 -7.56
N GLY A 531 2.92 0.04 -6.42
CA GLY A 531 1.57 0.18 -5.86
C GLY A 531 1.39 1.59 -5.28
N LEU A 532 0.78 2.52 -6.04
CA LEU A 532 0.63 3.91 -5.60
C LEU A 532 -0.15 4.02 -4.29
N ASP A 533 -1.21 3.23 -4.11
CA ASP A 533 -2.03 3.26 -2.90
C ASP A 533 -1.19 2.90 -1.65
N ARG A 534 -0.37 1.85 -1.74
CA ARG A 534 0.53 1.41 -0.67
C ARG A 534 1.64 2.41 -0.41
N LEU A 535 2.29 2.90 -1.46
CA LEU A 535 3.35 3.90 -1.36
C LEU A 535 2.86 5.16 -0.65
N VAL A 536 1.69 5.65 -1.02
CA VAL A 536 1.08 6.86 -0.41
C VAL A 536 0.71 6.60 1.05
N ALA A 537 0.16 5.42 1.39
CA ALA A 537 -0.17 5.06 2.77
C ALA A 537 1.09 5.03 3.66
N ILE A 538 2.17 4.39 3.21
CA ILE A 538 3.45 4.33 3.94
C ILE A 538 4.04 5.74 4.11
N LEU A 539 4.12 6.53 3.06
CA LEU A 539 4.59 7.91 3.14
C LEU A 539 3.69 8.79 4.03
N GLY A 540 2.40 8.50 4.09
CA GLY A 540 1.42 9.15 4.97
C GLY A 540 1.44 8.64 6.42
N GLY A 541 2.23 7.61 6.73
CA GLY A 541 2.33 7.03 8.08
C GLY A 541 1.09 6.23 8.50
N GLN A 542 0.35 5.67 7.54
CA GLN A 542 -0.87 4.87 7.78
C GLN A 542 -0.67 3.42 7.34
N GLU A 543 -1.32 2.50 8.05
CA GLU A 543 -1.30 1.06 7.70
C GLU A 543 -2.38 0.71 6.66
N THR A 544 -3.46 1.49 6.59
CA THR A 544 -4.56 1.27 5.64
C THR A 544 -4.44 2.16 4.40
N ILE A 545 -4.71 1.59 3.23
CA ILE A 545 -4.77 2.34 1.97
C ILE A 545 -6.10 3.08 1.77
N ARG A 546 -7.16 2.73 2.50
CA ARG A 546 -8.54 3.20 2.25
C ARG A 546 -8.69 4.71 2.41
N ASP A 547 -7.99 5.32 3.36
CA ASP A 547 -8.09 6.76 3.58
C ASP A 547 -7.45 7.60 2.46
N PHE A 548 -6.60 6.97 1.66
CA PHE A 548 -5.97 7.59 0.48
C PHE A 548 -6.73 7.30 -0.83
N ILE A 549 -7.83 6.54 -0.77
CA ILE A 549 -8.72 6.27 -1.89
C ILE A 549 -10.03 7.03 -1.67
N ALA A 550 -10.46 7.81 -2.68
CA ALA A 550 -11.64 8.65 -2.54
C ALA A 550 -12.89 7.82 -2.20
N PHE A 551 -13.13 6.74 -2.93
CA PHE A 551 -14.29 5.85 -2.77
C PHE A 551 -13.81 4.39 -2.73
N PRO A 552 -13.29 3.91 -1.56
CA PRO A 552 -12.82 2.54 -1.40
C PRO A 552 -13.99 1.56 -1.25
N LYS A 553 -13.74 0.30 -1.56
CA LYS A 553 -14.67 -0.79 -1.24
C LYS A 553 -14.40 -1.32 0.18
N ASN A 554 -15.44 -1.86 0.80
CA ASN A 554 -15.36 -2.50 2.11
C ASN A 554 -14.67 -3.88 2.05
N ASN A 555 -14.54 -4.56 3.19
CA ASN A 555 -13.92 -5.89 3.26
C ASN A 555 -14.63 -6.98 2.45
N SER A 556 -15.90 -6.76 2.09
CA SER A 556 -16.67 -7.68 1.24
C SER A 556 -16.64 -7.30 -0.24
N GLY A 557 -15.77 -6.37 -0.64
CA GLY A 557 -15.65 -5.92 -2.03
C GLY A 557 -16.79 -5.03 -2.52
N ARG A 558 -17.63 -4.52 -1.60
CA ARG A 558 -18.77 -3.68 -1.97
C ARG A 558 -18.47 -2.19 -1.82
N ASP A 559 -18.93 -1.42 -2.77
CA ASP A 559 -19.13 0.01 -2.62
C ASP A 559 -20.51 0.24 -1.98
N VAL A 560 -20.53 0.52 -0.67
CA VAL A 560 -21.77 0.67 0.09
C VAL A 560 -22.44 2.03 -0.10
N MET A 561 -21.78 2.98 -0.76
CA MET A 561 -22.33 4.29 -1.08
C MET A 561 -23.25 4.23 -2.30
N ILE A 562 -22.83 3.53 -3.35
CA ILE A 562 -23.59 3.37 -4.60
C ILE A 562 -24.24 1.99 -4.75
N ASP A 563 -24.09 1.14 -3.74
CA ASP A 563 -24.60 -0.23 -3.68
C ASP A 563 -24.10 -1.11 -4.85
N ALA A 564 -22.79 -1.04 -5.14
CA ALA A 564 -22.16 -1.89 -6.16
C ALA A 564 -21.39 -3.07 -5.51
N PRO A 565 -21.36 -4.28 -6.13
CA PRO A 565 -22.08 -4.66 -7.35
C PRO A 565 -23.61 -4.75 -7.14
N ALA A 566 -24.34 -4.51 -8.21
CA ALA A 566 -25.80 -4.56 -8.25
C ALA A 566 -26.29 -5.53 -9.34
N THR A 567 -27.56 -5.89 -9.27
CA THR A 567 -28.23 -6.70 -10.32
C THR A 567 -28.44 -5.88 -11.58
N ILE A 568 -28.44 -6.53 -12.73
CA ILE A 568 -28.77 -5.96 -14.03
C ILE A 568 -30.17 -6.43 -14.43
N ASP A 569 -30.92 -5.61 -15.15
CA ASP A 569 -32.26 -5.99 -15.60
C ASP A 569 -32.25 -7.07 -16.69
N ASP A 570 -33.36 -7.81 -16.82
CA ASP A 570 -33.50 -8.92 -17.77
C ASP A 570 -33.39 -8.46 -19.23
N ALA A 571 -33.78 -7.22 -19.57
CA ALA A 571 -33.66 -6.68 -20.91
C ALA A 571 -32.21 -6.52 -21.30
N GLN A 572 -31.39 -5.97 -20.40
CA GLN A 572 -29.95 -5.82 -20.60
C GLN A 572 -29.23 -7.17 -20.65
N LEU A 573 -29.59 -8.14 -19.77
CA LEU A 573 -29.06 -9.50 -19.83
C LEU A 573 -29.36 -10.17 -21.17
N LYS A 574 -30.58 -9.99 -21.70
CA LYS A 574 -30.97 -10.52 -22.99
C LYS A 574 -30.20 -9.86 -24.15
N GLU A 575 -29.98 -8.56 -24.11
CA GLU A 575 -29.16 -7.85 -25.10
C GLU A 575 -27.70 -8.30 -25.10
N LEU A 576 -27.19 -8.73 -23.94
CA LEU A 576 -25.85 -9.25 -23.76
C LEU A 576 -25.73 -10.75 -24.06
N HIS A 577 -26.85 -11.43 -24.38
CA HIS A 577 -26.92 -12.88 -24.62
C HIS A 577 -26.39 -13.74 -23.44
N ILE A 578 -26.58 -13.27 -22.19
CA ILE A 578 -26.13 -13.95 -20.98
C ILE A 578 -27.31 -14.27 -20.05
N LYS A 579 -27.12 -15.27 -19.19
CA LYS A 579 -28.05 -15.63 -18.11
C LYS A 579 -27.31 -15.71 -16.80
N VAL A 580 -27.96 -15.27 -15.72
CA VAL A 580 -27.46 -15.46 -14.35
C VAL A 580 -27.94 -16.82 -13.87
N ASP A 581 -27.02 -17.71 -13.49
CA ASP A 581 -27.29 -18.99 -12.85
C ASP A 581 -26.91 -18.86 -11.38
N LEU A 582 -27.92 -18.88 -10.50
CA LEU A 582 -27.75 -18.84 -9.05
C LEU A 582 -27.85 -20.29 -8.54
N VAL A 583 -26.71 -20.86 -8.12
CA VAL A 583 -26.61 -22.19 -7.49
C VAL A 583 -26.97 -22.12 -6.01
#